data_608d9b93afb5715bbcb97429bf397adf
#
_entry.id   608d9b93afb5715bbcb97429bf397adf
#
_cell.length_a   1.000
_cell.length_b   1.000
_cell.length_c   1.000
_cell.angle_alpha   90.00
_cell.angle_beta   90.00
_cell.angle_gamma   90.00
#
_symmetry.space_group_name_H-M   'P 1'
#
loop_
_entity.id
_entity.type
_entity.pdbx_description
1 polymer ?
#
loop_
_entity_poly.entity_id
_entity_poly.type
_entity_poly.pdbx_seq_one_letter_code
_entity_poly.pdbx_strand_id
1 'polypeptide(L)'
;MTAPEAHRHRIPLGLTMLELGWITSLQLRRALEAQKGAGGGRLGQWLVRQQGVNEKLVTRALGLQWSCPVLALEFHDAEALTALLPRLFVDAFGALPLRVAAGRLLYLGFEDRLDPVVALAIERMTGLRVESGLVQESLFGPAHARMLGARFPRVELIEASSELSAVHALSKAVEKTRPVEARLVRVHDCLWLRMARHPQMGPVPETTSVEDLICSIGSQ
;
A
#
# COMPACT_ATOMS: atom_id res chain seq x y z
N MET A 1 1.62 26.14 -5.38
CA MET A 1 1.69 25.73 -6.79
C MET A 1 1.69 24.21 -6.82
N THR A 2 0.52 23.63 -6.95
CA THR A 2 0.32 22.19 -7.14
C THR A 2 0.82 21.83 -8.53
N ALA A 3 1.84 20.99 -8.61
CA ALA A 3 2.28 20.43 -9.88
C ALA A 3 1.09 19.64 -10.48
N PRO A 4 0.72 19.84 -11.75
CA PRO A 4 -0.33 19.07 -12.38
C PRO A 4 0.12 17.61 -12.38
N GLU A 5 -0.66 16.73 -11.75
CA GLU A 5 -0.56 15.30 -11.99
C GLU A 5 -0.64 15.09 -13.50
N ALA A 6 0.48 14.77 -14.12
CA ALA A 6 0.50 14.34 -15.50
C ALA A 6 -0.33 13.07 -15.58
N HIS A 7 -1.60 13.22 -15.92
CA HIS A 7 -2.44 12.11 -16.36
C HIS A 7 -1.81 11.56 -17.64
N ARG A 8 -0.80 10.70 -17.47
CA ARG A 8 -0.38 9.85 -18.58
C ARG A 8 -1.62 9.09 -18.99
N HIS A 9 -2.11 9.34 -20.20
CA HIS A 9 -3.19 8.56 -20.80
C HIS A 9 -2.74 7.11 -20.85
N ARG A 10 -3.13 6.34 -19.82
CA ARG A 10 -2.83 4.92 -19.77
C ARG A 10 -3.73 4.19 -20.73
N ILE A 11 -3.15 3.29 -21.51
CA ILE A 11 -3.94 2.41 -22.38
C ILE A 11 -4.86 1.59 -21.46
N PRO A 12 -6.19 1.57 -21.72
CA PRO A 12 -7.10 0.75 -20.93
C PRO A 12 -6.71 -0.73 -20.90
N LEU A 13 -6.87 -1.38 -19.74
CA LEU A 13 -6.49 -2.78 -19.51
C LEU A 13 -6.98 -3.71 -20.63
N GLY A 14 -8.26 -3.59 -21.03
CA GLY A 14 -8.84 -4.44 -22.06
C GLY A 14 -8.15 -4.29 -23.42
N LEU A 15 -7.75 -3.06 -23.79
CA LEU A 15 -7.01 -2.81 -25.02
C LEU A 15 -5.59 -3.35 -24.96
N THR A 16 -4.90 -3.18 -23.83
CA THR A 16 -3.57 -3.75 -23.62
C THR A 16 -3.59 -5.27 -23.78
N MET A 17 -4.56 -5.94 -23.15
CA MET A 17 -4.68 -7.40 -23.24
C MET A 17 -5.08 -7.89 -24.63
N LEU A 18 -5.90 -7.11 -25.36
CA LEU A 18 -6.31 -7.41 -26.72
C LEU A 18 -5.12 -7.29 -27.68
N GLU A 19 -4.34 -6.21 -27.58
CA GLU A 19 -3.15 -5.97 -28.41
C GLU A 19 -2.09 -7.05 -28.21
N LEU A 20 -1.91 -7.52 -26.97
CA LEU A 20 -1.00 -8.60 -26.63
C LEU A 20 -1.53 -10.00 -27.02
N GLY A 21 -2.74 -10.11 -27.55
CA GLY A 21 -3.36 -11.38 -27.91
C GLY A 21 -3.73 -12.26 -26.69
N TRP A 22 -3.81 -11.70 -25.50
CA TRP A 22 -4.16 -12.43 -24.27
C TRP A 22 -5.66 -12.63 -24.11
N ILE A 23 -6.46 -11.82 -24.80
CA ILE A 23 -7.92 -11.97 -24.92
C ILE A 23 -8.35 -11.73 -26.37
N THR A 24 -9.52 -12.25 -26.72
CA THR A 24 -10.18 -11.96 -27.98
C THR A 24 -11.13 -10.76 -27.88
N SER A 25 -11.46 -10.15 -29.01
CA SER A 25 -12.47 -9.07 -29.09
C SER A 25 -13.83 -9.52 -28.53
N LEU A 26 -14.19 -10.78 -28.70
CA LEU A 26 -15.42 -11.35 -28.17
C LEU A 26 -15.41 -11.42 -26.65
N GLN A 27 -14.30 -11.90 -26.05
CA GLN A 27 -14.13 -11.95 -24.60
C GLN A 27 -14.19 -10.55 -23.99
N LEU A 28 -13.49 -9.58 -24.60
CA LEU A 28 -13.52 -8.18 -24.13
C LEU A 28 -14.92 -7.61 -24.16
N ARG A 29 -15.64 -7.77 -25.29
CA ARG A 29 -17.02 -7.28 -25.42
C ARG A 29 -17.95 -7.88 -24.37
N ARG A 30 -17.94 -9.19 -24.20
CA ARG A 30 -18.76 -9.88 -23.20
C ARG A 30 -18.46 -9.45 -21.78
N ALA A 31 -17.17 -9.24 -21.43
CA ALA A 31 -16.79 -8.74 -20.13
C ALA A 31 -17.28 -7.31 -19.86
N LEU A 32 -17.21 -6.44 -20.89
CA LEU A 32 -17.73 -5.07 -20.79
C LEU A 32 -19.26 -5.02 -20.68
N GLU A 33 -19.97 -5.87 -21.43
CA GLU A 33 -21.43 -6.01 -21.33
C GLU A 33 -21.84 -6.47 -19.93
N ALA A 34 -21.15 -7.47 -19.38
CA ALA A 34 -21.39 -7.98 -18.05
C ALA A 34 -21.10 -6.92 -16.96
N GLN A 35 -19.98 -6.20 -17.09
CA GLN A 35 -19.64 -5.09 -16.20
C GLN A 35 -20.73 -4.03 -16.19
N LYS A 36 -21.21 -3.64 -17.38
CA LYS A 36 -22.27 -2.64 -17.52
C LYS A 36 -23.60 -3.15 -16.94
N GLY A 37 -23.97 -4.40 -17.20
CA GLY A 37 -25.19 -5.02 -16.69
C GLY A 37 -25.22 -5.15 -15.17
N ALA A 38 -24.07 -5.33 -14.53
CA ALA A 38 -23.94 -5.43 -13.07
C ALA A 38 -23.76 -4.06 -12.38
N GLY A 39 -23.79 -2.96 -13.11
CA GLY A 39 -23.62 -1.62 -12.54
C GLY A 39 -22.18 -1.24 -12.20
N GLY A 40 -21.16 -1.98 -12.69
CA GLY A 40 -19.75 -1.63 -12.50
C GLY A 40 -18.85 -2.81 -12.13
N GLY A 41 -17.82 -2.52 -11.34
CA GLY A 41 -16.77 -3.47 -10.96
C GLY A 41 -15.51 -3.37 -11.83
N ARG A 42 -14.48 -4.14 -11.50
CA ARG A 42 -13.20 -4.12 -12.23
C ARG A 42 -13.26 -5.05 -13.45
N LEU A 43 -12.91 -4.54 -14.64
CA LEU A 43 -12.90 -5.33 -15.88
C LEU A 43 -12.08 -6.62 -15.76
N GLY A 44 -10.94 -6.58 -15.06
CA GLY A 44 -10.12 -7.76 -14.83
C GLY A 44 -10.87 -8.90 -14.16
N GLN A 45 -11.71 -8.60 -13.15
CA GLN A 45 -12.52 -9.59 -12.47
C GLN A 45 -13.56 -10.23 -13.42
N TRP A 46 -14.19 -9.43 -14.30
CA TRP A 46 -15.14 -9.92 -15.28
C TRP A 46 -14.48 -10.83 -16.33
N LEU A 47 -13.25 -10.48 -16.76
CA LEU A 47 -12.47 -11.32 -17.67
C LEU A 47 -12.13 -12.66 -17.03
N VAL A 48 -11.70 -12.67 -15.77
CA VAL A 48 -11.37 -13.93 -15.06
C VAL A 48 -12.63 -14.77 -14.81
N ARG A 49 -13.66 -14.19 -14.18
CA ARG A 49 -14.83 -14.94 -13.71
C ARG A 49 -15.73 -15.43 -14.83
N GLN A 50 -15.93 -14.65 -15.87
CA GLN A 50 -16.90 -14.97 -16.92
C GLN A 50 -16.26 -15.45 -18.22
N GLN A 51 -15.04 -15.03 -18.51
CA GLN A 51 -14.37 -15.38 -19.77
C GLN A 51 -13.24 -16.39 -19.60
N GLY A 52 -13.01 -16.87 -18.36
CA GLY A 52 -11.98 -17.87 -18.07
C GLY A 52 -10.56 -17.37 -18.36
N VAL A 53 -10.34 -16.07 -18.38
CA VAL A 53 -9.00 -15.50 -18.60
C VAL A 53 -8.14 -15.77 -17.37
N ASN A 54 -6.89 -16.18 -17.60
CA ASN A 54 -5.95 -16.43 -16.51
C ASN A 54 -5.65 -15.13 -15.75
N GLU A 55 -5.87 -15.14 -14.45
CA GLU A 55 -5.64 -13.99 -13.56
C GLU A 55 -4.20 -13.47 -13.64
N LYS A 56 -3.20 -14.36 -13.81
CA LYS A 56 -1.79 -13.95 -14.00
C LYS A 56 -1.62 -13.02 -15.20
N LEU A 57 -2.38 -13.21 -16.27
CA LEU A 57 -2.33 -12.33 -17.45
C LEU A 57 -2.96 -10.97 -17.14
N VAL A 58 -4.05 -10.95 -16.37
CA VAL A 58 -4.67 -9.69 -15.92
C VAL A 58 -3.70 -8.90 -15.05
N THR A 59 -3.10 -9.52 -14.03
CA THR A 59 -2.13 -8.86 -13.15
C THR A 59 -0.90 -8.38 -13.94
N ARG A 60 -0.42 -9.18 -14.89
CA ARG A 60 0.70 -8.80 -15.75
C ARG A 60 0.35 -7.59 -16.65
N ALA A 61 -0.86 -7.55 -17.21
CA ALA A 61 -1.32 -6.40 -18.00
C ALA A 61 -1.43 -5.13 -17.15
N LEU A 62 -1.92 -5.25 -15.92
CA LEU A 62 -1.90 -4.14 -14.95
C LEU A 62 -0.47 -3.70 -14.64
N GLY A 63 0.46 -4.63 -14.43
CA GLY A 63 1.87 -4.31 -14.22
C GLY A 63 2.48 -3.52 -15.39
N LEU A 64 2.16 -3.90 -16.63
CA LEU A 64 2.58 -3.14 -17.82
C LEU A 64 1.94 -1.74 -17.85
N GLN A 65 0.64 -1.63 -17.55
CA GLN A 65 -0.08 -0.36 -17.50
C GLN A 65 0.47 0.60 -16.43
N TRP A 66 0.90 0.06 -15.30
CA TRP A 66 1.49 0.82 -14.18
C TRP A 66 3.01 0.96 -14.25
N SER A 67 3.66 0.28 -15.23
CA SER A 67 5.12 0.20 -15.34
C SER A 67 5.76 -0.29 -14.04
N CYS A 68 5.19 -1.34 -13.44
CA CYS A 68 5.66 -1.91 -12.19
C CYS A 68 5.74 -3.44 -12.26
N PRO A 69 6.57 -4.08 -11.44
CA PRO A 69 6.68 -5.54 -11.39
C PRO A 69 5.41 -6.18 -10.82
N VAL A 70 5.20 -7.45 -11.17
CA VAL A 70 4.30 -8.35 -10.46
C VAL A 70 5.12 -9.09 -9.41
N LEU A 71 4.75 -8.95 -8.15
CA LEU A 71 5.46 -9.51 -7.02
C LEU A 71 4.87 -10.87 -6.63
N ALA A 72 5.75 -11.81 -6.30
CA ALA A 72 5.36 -13.10 -5.75
C ALA A 72 5.13 -12.98 -4.23
N LEU A 73 4.18 -13.76 -3.72
CA LEU A 73 3.82 -13.80 -2.31
C LEU A 73 4.50 -14.96 -1.56
N GLU A 74 5.59 -15.47 -2.10
CA GLU A 74 6.33 -16.57 -1.49
C GLU A 74 7.00 -16.12 -0.18
N PHE A 75 6.89 -16.95 0.85
CA PHE A 75 7.50 -16.70 2.18
C PHE A 75 7.00 -15.44 2.89
N HIS A 76 5.75 -15.06 2.68
CA HIS A 76 5.15 -13.94 3.40
C HIS A 76 4.87 -14.30 4.86
N ASP A 77 5.64 -13.70 5.77
CA ASP A 77 5.42 -13.75 7.22
C ASP A 77 4.79 -12.42 7.67
N ALA A 78 3.47 -12.46 7.83
CA ALA A 78 2.72 -11.26 8.20
C ALA A 78 3.13 -10.70 9.56
N GLU A 79 3.36 -11.56 10.56
CA GLU A 79 3.69 -11.11 11.93
C GLU A 79 5.05 -10.42 11.99
N ALA A 80 6.04 -10.97 11.28
CA ALA A 80 7.39 -10.40 11.25
C ALA A 80 7.44 -9.00 10.61
N LEU A 81 6.43 -8.59 9.83
CA LEU A 81 6.43 -7.35 9.06
C LEU A 81 5.48 -6.27 9.60
N THR A 82 4.68 -6.57 10.62
CA THR A 82 3.68 -5.64 11.19
C THR A 82 4.28 -4.34 11.72
N ALA A 83 5.53 -4.38 12.18
CA ALA A 83 6.19 -3.20 12.72
C ALA A 83 6.74 -2.23 11.66
N LEU A 84 6.66 -2.57 10.36
CA LEU A 84 7.12 -1.69 9.28
C LEU A 84 6.18 -0.50 9.05
N LEU A 85 4.86 -0.71 9.18
CA LEU A 85 3.86 0.34 8.96
C LEU A 85 2.64 0.14 9.86
N PRO A 86 1.89 1.21 10.17
CA PRO A 86 0.68 1.12 10.97
C PRO A 86 -0.39 0.26 10.31
N ARG A 87 -1.19 -0.46 11.12
CA ARG A 87 -2.32 -1.25 10.63
C ARG A 87 -3.27 -0.44 9.74
N LEU A 88 -3.50 0.83 10.13
CA LEU A 88 -4.34 1.74 9.36
C LEU A 88 -3.87 1.91 7.91
N PHE A 89 -2.55 1.91 7.67
CA PHE A 89 -2.02 2.07 6.31
C PHE A 89 -2.16 0.80 5.49
N VAL A 90 -2.06 -0.37 6.12
CA VAL A 90 -2.38 -1.65 5.47
C VAL A 90 -3.84 -1.65 5.03
N ASP A 91 -4.75 -1.24 5.91
CA ASP A 91 -6.20 -1.24 5.67
C ASP A 91 -6.62 -0.17 4.66
N ALA A 92 -6.25 1.10 4.90
CA ALA A 92 -6.73 2.23 4.10
C ALA A 92 -6.09 2.33 2.71
N PHE A 93 -4.82 1.95 2.58
CA PHE A 93 -4.07 2.10 1.31
C PHE A 93 -3.82 0.76 0.60
N GLY A 94 -4.22 -0.35 1.20
CA GLY A 94 -3.92 -1.68 0.64
C GLY A 94 -2.42 -1.93 0.47
N ALA A 95 -1.59 -1.33 1.33
CA ALA A 95 -0.15 -1.46 1.28
C ALA A 95 0.30 -2.69 2.08
N LEU A 96 0.68 -3.75 1.38
CA LEU A 96 1.06 -5.02 1.98
C LEU A 96 2.58 -5.23 1.93
N PRO A 97 3.31 -5.13 3.06
CA PRO A 97 4.72 -5.49 3.11
C PRO A 97 4.85 -7.00 2.89
N LEU A 98 5.69 -7.41 1.93
CA LEU A 98 5.83 -8.80 1.53
C LEU A 98 7.06 -9.47 2.15
N ARG A 99 8.20 -8.79 2.09
CA ARG A 99 9.47 -9.26 2.64
C ARG A 99 10.51 -8.15 2.66
N VAL A 100 11.50 -8.28 3.51
CA VAL A 100 12.73 -7.46 3.50
C VAL A 100 13.89 -8.29 2.99
N ALA A 101 14.49 -7.90 1.86
CA ALA A 101 15.62 -8.57 1.27
C ALA A 101 16.93 -7.87 1.64
N ALA A 102 17.97 -8.67 1.93
CA ALA A 102 19.31 -8.21 2.29
C ALA A 102 19.32 -7.11 3.38
N GLY A 103 18.31 -7.08 4.25
CA GLY A 103 18.18 -6.12 5.34
C GLY A 103 17.98 -4.66 4.94
N ARG A 104 17.72 -4.36 3.66
CA ARG A 104 17.62 -2.97 3.15
C ARG A 104 16.62 -2.72 2.03
N LEU A 105 15.99 -3.75 1.49
CA LEU A 105 15.02 -3.64 0.40
C LEU A 105 13.69 -4.24 0.83
N LEU A 106 12.67 -3.40 1.00
CA LEU A 106 11.30 -3.82 1.29
C LEU A 106 10.53 -3.99 -0.04
N TYR A 107 9.99 -5.17 -0.26
CA TYR A 107 8.99 -5.40 -1.31
C TYR A 107 7.60 -5.07 -0.76
N LEU A 108 6.92 -4.11 -1.40
CA LEU A 108 5.60 -3.62 -1.01
C LEU A 108 4.58 -3.97 -2.09
N GLY A 109 3.62 -4.83 -1.75
CA GLY A 109 2.59 -5.31 -2.65
C GLY A 109 1.31 -4.47 -2.60
N PHE A 110 0.67 -4.33 -3.77
CA PHE A 110 -0.65 -3.72 -3.93
C PHE A 110 -1.50 -4.64 -4.83
N GLU A 111 -2.82 -4.51 -4.73
CA GLU A 111 -3.74 -5.35 -5.51
C GLU A 111 -3.87 -4.89 -6.97
N ASP A 112 -4.20 -3.62 -7.18
CA ASP A 112 -4.54 -3.08 -8.50
C ASP A 112 -3.93 -1.70 -8.79
N ARG A 113 -3.55 -0.97 -7.77
CA ARG A 113 -3.00 0.38 -7.88
C ARG A 113 -1.91 0.62 -6.87
N LEU A 114 -0.77 1.08 -7.36
CA LEU A 114 0.33 1.54 -6.50
C LEU A 114 0.02 2.91 -5.91
N ASP A 115 0.41 3.09 -4.65
CA ASP A 115 0.42 4.41 -4.00
C ASP A 115 1.87 4.86 -3.76
N PRO A 116 2.41 5.73 -4.63
CA PRO A 116 3.79 6.17 -4.51
C PRO A 116 4.04 7.07 -3.29
N VAL A 117 3.00 7.75 -2.79
CA VAL A 117 3.12 8.60 -1.59
C VAL A 117 3.31 7.72 -0.36
N VAL A 118 2.51 6.67 -0.25
CA VAL A 118 2.64 5.67 0.83
C VAL A 118 3.97 4.95 0.75
N ALA A 119 4.39 4.51 -0.44
CA ALA A 119 5.68 3.85 -0.64
C ALA A 119 6.86 4.74 -0.20
N LEU A 120 6.88 6.01 -0.63
CA LEU A 120 7.91 6.97 -0.23
C LEU A 120 7.89 7.27 1.27
N ALA A 121 6.70 7.35 1.88
CA ALA A 121 6.58 7.59 3.31
C ALA A 121 7.13 6.41 4.12
N ILE A 122 6.84 5.17 3.70
CA ILE A 122 7.40 3.97 4.31
C ILE A 122 8.93 3.95 4.16
N GLU A 123 9.46 4.28 2.98
CA GLU A 123 10.89 4.37 2.73
C GLU A 123 11.57 5.37 3.69
N ARG A 124 11.00 6.58 3.82
CA ARG A 124 11.51 7.62 4.72
C ARG A 124 11.39 7.24 6.19
N MET A 125 10.31 6.57 6.56
CA MET A 125 10.07 6.16 7.94
C MET A 125 10.98 5.01 8.37
N THR A 126 11.18 4.02 7.52
CA THR A 126 11.93 2.80 7.84
C THR A 126 13.41 2.88 7.50
N GLY A 127 13.79 3.76 6.56
CA GLY A 127 15.12 3.80 5.97
C GLY A 127 15.41 2.66 4.99
N LEU A 128 14.42 1.80 4.71
CA LEU A 128 14.51 0.75 3.70
C LEU A 128 14.20 1.32 2.32
N ARG A 129 14.90 0.88 1.29
CA ARG A 129 14.44 1.11 -0.08
C ARG A 129 13.14 0.34 -0.30
N VAL A 130 12.18 0.95 -0.99
CA VAL A 130 10.90 0.31 -1.28
C VAL A 130 10.78 -0.03 -2.77
N GLU A 131 10.59 -1.30 -3.06
CA GLU A 131 10.23 -1.82 -4.39
C GLU A 131 8.74 -2.14 -4.39
N SER A 132 7.95 -1.30 -5.04
CA SER A 132 6.49 -1.46 -5.13
C SER A 132 6.10 -2.27 -6.36
N GLY A 133 5.11 -3.15 -6.20
CA GLY A 133 4.57 -3.93 -7.31
C GLY A 133 3.17 -4.47 -7.05
N LEU A 134 2.59 -5.09 -8.07
CA LEU A 134 1.27 -5.72 -7.97
C LEU A 134 1.36 -7.16 -7.51
N VAL A 135 0.39 -7.57 -6.74
CA VAL A 135 0.16 -8.96 -6.32
C VAL A 135 -1.15 -9.44 -6.95
N GLN A 136 -1.24 -10.70 -7.35
CA GLN A 136 -2.49 -11.28 -7.85
C GLN A 136 -3.61 -11.14 -6.80
N GLU A 137 -4.82 -10.75 -7.25
CA GLU A 137 -5.98 -10.53 -6.37
C GLU A 137 -6.30 -11.74 -5.50
N SER A 138 -6.26 -12.95 -6.10
CA SER A 138 -6.51 -14.22 -5.38
C SER A 138 -5.50 -14.52 -4.27
N LEU A 139 -4.29 -13.98 -4.37
CA LEU A 139 -3.23 -14.12 -3.37
C LEU A 139 -3.22 -12.92 -2.40
N PHE A 140 -3.51 -11.72 -2.90
CA PHE A 140 -3.48 -10.49 -2.11
C PHE A 140 -4.53 -10.51 -1.00
N GLY A 141 -5.80 -10.79 -1.31
CA GLY A 141 -6.90 -10.75 -0.35
C GLY A 141 -6.65 -11.59 0.91
N PRO A 142 -6.32 -12.89 0.78
CA PRO A 142 -6.01 -13.73 1.94
C PRO A 142 -4.78 -13.27 2.72
N ALA A 143 -3.73 -12.77 2.05
CA ALA A 143 -2.52 -12.28 2.71
C ALA A 143 -2.78 -10.96 3.46
N HIS A 144 -3.53 -10.05 2.85
CA HIS A 144 -3.97 -8.79 3.45
C HIS A 144 -4.83 -9.04 4.69
N ALA A 145 -5.82 -9.94 4.62
CA ALA A 145 -6.64 -10.32 5.76
C ALA A 145 -5.81 -10.93 6.90
N ARG A 146 -4.83 -11.78 6.58
CA ARG A 146 -3.89 -12.34 7.56
C ARG A 146 -3.05 -11.26 8.21
N MET A 147 -2.54 -10.32 7.42
CA MET A 147 -1.78 -9.17 7.92
C MET A 147 -2.62 -8.34 8.89
N LEU A 148 -3.87 -8.00 8.53
CA LEU A 148 -4.77 -7.24 9.41
C LEU A 148 -5.16 -7.97 10.70
N GLY A 149 -5.09 -9.30 10.71
CA GLY A 149 -5.30 -10.13 11.90
C GLY A 149 -4.08 -10.26 12.81
N ALA A 150 -2.90 -9.86 12.35
CA ALA A 150 -1.65 -9.95 13.12
C ALA A 150 -1.55 -8.84 14.19
N ARG A 151 -0.56 -8.96 15.08
CA ARG A 151 -0.32 -7.99 16.14
C ARG A 151 0.54 -6.83 15.64
N PHE A 152 -0.01 -5.64 15.61
CA PHE A 152 0.69 -4.40 15.27
C PHE A 152 1.24 -3.66 16.49
N PRO A 153 2.22 -2.74 16.29
CA PRO A 153 2.58 -1.74 17.27
C PRO A 153 1.37 -0.90 17.69
N ARG A 154 1.47 -0.29 18.86
CA ARG A 154 0.46 0.65 19.34
C ARG A 154 0.39 1.86 18.41
N VAL A 155 -0.83 2.24 18.03
CA VAL A 155 -1.10 3.44 17.23
C VAL A 155 -2.03 4.35 18.03
N GLU A 156 -1.67 5.63 18.13
CA GLU A 156 -2.53 6.69 18.64
C GLU A 156 -3.02 7.53 17.45
N LEU A 157 -4.33 7.79 17.40
CA LEU A 157 -4.95 8.61 16.35
C LEU A 157 -5.36 9.95 16.94
N ILE A 158 -4.97 11.04 16.28
CA ILE A 158 -5.28 12.40 16.68
C ILE A 158 -5.88 13.15 15.49
N GLU A 159 -6.94 13.90 15.75
CA GLU A 159 -7.48 14.89 14.83
C GLU A 159 -7.10 16.29 15.30
N ALA A 160 -6.38 17.01 14.46
CA ALA A 160 -5.98 18.39 14.75
C ALA A 160 -6.80 19.36 13.89
N SER A 161 -7.31 20.42 14.53
CA SER A 161 -8.09 21.47 13.86
C SER A 161 -7.22 22.45 13.06
N SER A 162 -5.91 22.42 13.24
CA SER A 162 -4.94 23.29 12.57
C SER A 162 -3.54 22.69 12.60
N GLU A 163 -2.64 23.20 11.76
CA GLU A 163 -1.23 22.80 11.78
C GLU A 163 -0.57 23.07 13.14
N LEU A 164 -0.92 24.19 13.78
CA LEU A 164 -0.38 24.53 15.08
C LEU A 164 -0.82 23.55 16.17
N SER A 165 -2.09 23.13 16.16
CA SER A 165 -2.59 22.11 17.09
C SER A 165 -1.96 20.73 16.82
N ALA A 166 -1.69 20.40 15.55
CA ALA A 166 -0.96 19.20 15.20
C ALA A 166 0.47 19.21 15.75
N VAL A 167 1.21 20.30 15.55
CA VAL A 167 2.57 20.48 16.10
C VAL A 167 2.56 20.34 17.61
N HIS A 168 1.61 20.98 18.31
CA HIS A 168 1.51 20.89 19.77
C HIS A 168 1.26 19.44 20.24
N ALA A 169 0.34 18.74 19.58
CA ALA A 169 0.02 17.35 19.91
C ALA A 169 1.22 16.40 19.69
N LEU A 170 1.92 16.56 18.56
CA LEU A 170 3.12 15.79 18.24
C LEU A 170 4.26 16.06 19.22
N SER A 171 4.52 17.33 19.56
CA SER A 171 5.55 17.72 20.55
C SER A 171 5.26 17.13 21.91
N LYS A 172 4.01 17.23 22.37
CA LYS A 172 3.57 16.65 23.65
C LYS A 172 3.75 15.12 23.69
N ALA A 173 3.49 14.42 22.58
CA ALA A 173 3.70 12.99 22.49
C ALA A 173 5.19 12.61 22.62
N VAL A 174 6.08 13.34 21.95
CA VAL A 174 7.54 13.15 22.05
C VAL A 174 8.03 13.45 23.47
N GLU A 175 7.61 14.54 24.09
CA GLU A 175 7.98 14.90 25.46
C GLU A 175 7.54 13.83 26.47
N LYS A 176 6.32 13.31 26.31
CA LYS A 176 5.77 12.25 27.17
C LYS A 176 6.50 10.93 27.02
N THR A 177 6.75 10.52 25.78
CA THR A 177 7.34 9.20 25.46
C THR A 177 8.86 9.18 25.65
N ARG A 178 9.54 10.34 25.46
CA ARG A 178 11.00 10.50 25.50
C ARG A 178 11.71 9.40 24.69
N PRO A 179 11.38 9.27 23.39
CA PRO A 179 11.95 8.21 22.57
C PRO A 179 13.46 8.42 22.35
N VAL A 180 14.19 7.34 22.10
CA VAL A 180 15.59 7.41 21.66
C VAL A 180 15.71 7.89 20.22
N GLU A 181 14.67 7.62 19.41
CA GLU A 181 14.58 8.08 18.03
C GLU A 181 13.13 8.41 17.71
N ALA A 182 12.91 9.52 17.01
CA ALA A 182 11.61 9.92 16.49
C ALA A 182 11.74 10.31 15.03
N ARG A 183 10.82 9.83 14.20
CA ARG A 183 10.74 10.19 12.78
C ARG A 183 9.32 10.66 12.47
N LEU A 184 9.23 11.74 11.70
CA LEU A 184 7.97 12.32 11.26
C LEU A 184 7.93 12.37 9.73
N VAL A 185 6.88 11.82 9.14
CA VAL A 185 6.63 11.86 7.68
C VAL A 185 5.20 12.26 7.39
N ARG A 186 4.99 12.94 6.28
CA ARG A 186 3.67 13.23 5.75
C ARG A 186 3.23 12.11 4.80
N VAL A 187 1.99 11.64 4.98
CA VAL A 187 1.35 10.62 4.13
C VAL A 187 -0.03 11.15 3.77
N HIS A 188 -0.21 11.59 2.52
CA HIS A 188 -1.43 12.27 2.09
C HIS A 188 -1.79 13.43 3.05
N ASP A 189 -2.97 13.38 3.67
CA ASP A 189 -3.47 14.40 4.58
C ASP A 189 -3.14 14.12 6.05
N CYS A 190 -2.28 13.13 6.30
CA CYS A 190 -1.88 12.74 7.65
C CYS A 190 -0.39 12.98 7.90
N LEU A 191 -0.05 13.24 9.15
CA LEU A 191 1.30 13.21 9.69
C LEU A 191 1.49 11.90 10.45
N TRP A 192 2.51 11.12 10.10
CA TRP A 192 2.88 9.90 10.78
C TRP A 192 4.15 10.13 11.58
N LEU A 193 4.02 10.12 12.90
CA LEU A 193 5.13 10.15 13.85
C LEU A 193 5.37 8.75 14.38
N ARG A 194 6.57 8.23 14.20
CA ARG A 194 7.04 6.99 14.81
C ARG A 194 8.07 7.31 15.89
N MET A 195 7.89 6.71 17.05
CA MET A 195 8.75 6.88 18.22
C MET A 195 9.33 5.52 18.62
N ALA A 196 10.64 5.40 18.67
CA ALA A 196 11.35 4.20 19.11
C ALA A 196 11.82 4.37 20.57
N ARG A 197 11.50 3.39 21.42
CA ARG A 197 11.90 3.39 22.83
C ARG A 197 13.31 2.86 23.04
N HIS A 198 13.79 2.04 22.11
CA HIS A 198 15.12 1.43 22.12
C HIS A 198 15.78 1.57 20.76
N PRO A 199 17.13 1.56 20.68
CA PRO A 199 17.82 1.51 19.41
C PRO A 199 17.40 0.28 18.60
N GLN A 200 17.16 0.46 17.31
CA GLN A 200 16.76 -0.65 16.44
C GLN A 200 17.97 -1.53 16.12
N MET A 201 17.86 -2.83 16.37
CA MET A 201 18.93 -3.80 16.13
C MET A 201 18.86 -4.47 14.75
N GLY A 202 17.81 -4.20 13.96
CA GLY A 202 17.60 -4.83 12.66
C GLY A 202 16.75 -3.98 11.72
N PRO A 203 16.54 -4.46 10.48
CA PRO A 203 15.79 -3.73 9.46
C PRO A 203 14.29 -3.63 9.76
N VAL A 204 13.77 -4.54 10.58
CA VAL A 204 12.39 -4.52 11.05
C VAL A 204 12.42 -4.36 12.56
N PRO A 205 11.78 -3.33 13.12
CA PRO A 205 11.71 -3.15 14.56
C PRO A 205 10.83 -4.23 15.21
N GLU A 206 11.04 -4.44 16.51
CA GLU A 206 10.09 -5.23 17.29
C GLU A 206 8.79 -4.43 17.51
N THR A 207 7.65 -5.11 17.48
CA THR A 207 6.32 -4.48 17.64
C THR A 207 6.14 -3.74 18.98
N THR A 208 6.87 -4.13 20.00
CA THR A 208 6.86 -3.50 21.33
C THR A 208 7.85 -2.36 21.49
N SER A 209 8.82 -2.24 20.58
CA SER A 209 9.89 -1.23 20.64
C SER A 209 9.50 0.10 19.98
N VAL A 210 8.41 0.13 19.20
CA VAL A 210 7.95 1.33 18.48
C VAL A 210 6.50 1.65 18.84
N GLU A 211 6.19 2.94 18.81
CA GLU A 211 4.83 3.49 18.91
C GLU A 211 4.62 4.46 17.75
N ASP A 212 3.46 4.38 17.14
CA ASP A 212 3.05 5.27 16.06
C ASP A 212 1.98 6.24 16.54
N LEU A 213 2.06 7.48 16.07
CA LEU A 213 1.00 8.47 16.21
C LEU A 213 0.66 8.97 14.80
N ILE A 214 -0.61 8.93 14.46
CA ILE A 214 -1.12 9.43 13.18
C ILE A 214 -2.02 10.61 13.48
N CYS A 215 -1.64 11.77 12.95
CA CYS A 215 -2.38 13.01 13.12
C CYS A 215 -2.98 13.42 11.76
N SER A 216 -4.31 13.46 11.66
CA SER A 216 -5.03 14.08 10.55
C SER A 216 -5.23 15.57 10.84
N ILE A 217 -5.09 16.41 9.80
CA ILE A 217 -5.38 17.82 9.89
C ILE A 217 -6.70 18.05 9.14
N GLY A 218 -7.75 18.42 9.89
CA GLY A 218 -9.06 18.72 9.32
C GLY A 218 -8.94 19.87 8.32
N SER A 219 -9.36 19.66 7.08
CA SER A 219 -9.57 20.75 6.12
C SER A 219 -10.77 21.57 6.60
N GLN A 220 -10.56 22.86 6.89
CA GLN A 220 -11.65 23.81 7.09
C GLN A 220 -12.33 24.14 5.77
#